data_6e6d624620295dffdf3d350b0af77d81
#
_entry.id   6e6d624620295dffdf3d350b0af77d81
#
_cell.length_a   1.000
_cell.length_b   1.000
_cell.length_c   1.000
_cell.angle_alpha   90.00
_cell.angle_beta   90.00
_cell.angle_gamma   90.00
#
_symmetry.space_group_name_H-M   'P 1'
#
loop_
_entity.id
_entity.type
_entity.pdbx_description
1 polymer ?
#
loop_
_entity_poly.entity_id
_entity_poly.type
_entity_poly.pdbx_seq_one_letter_code
_entity_poly.pdbx_strand_id
1 'polypeptide(L)'
;MGFVFLLNRETGEPIYPIEERDVPQGAVEGDYVAKTQPFPSKPKPLTPTYLDPDDVFGFTPWDRGYCKKAAQDLRNEGLYTPPSIEGSVHYPSAIGGANWGGPAVDYKRNILVVNTMNLSSTIVMVPRSECDKALKELARDNVQSRFSALQQNEGTPYCTIRAYGFMSPLGVPCTKPPWGNLTAIDLNTGDHLWQIPLGTSKDIAPFPFWWIKGAPNIGGPTVTATGLTFIAATSDYYLRAFNTETGEELAKFRLPTAGHATPMTLSLIHI
;
A
#
# COMPACT_ATOMS: atom_id res chain seq x y z
N MET A 1 0.55 0.51 -7.25
CA MET A 1 0.04 1.87 -7.35
C MET A 1 -1.45 2.01 -7.08
N GLY A 2 -2.19 0.95 -6.82
CA GLY A 2 -3.60 1.02 -6.44
C GLY A 2 -4.57 1.36 -7.58
N PHE A 3 -4.17 1.21 -8.82
CA PHE A 3 -5.07 1.25 -9.97
C PHE A 3 -5.60 -0.14 -10.32
N VAL A 4 -6.83 -0.16 -10.84
CA VAL A 4 -7.45 -1.35 -11.44
C VAL A 4 -7.73 -1.05 -12.90
N PHE A 5 -7.19 -1.88 -13.78
CA PHE A 5 -7.44 -1.82 -15.21
C PHE A 5 -8.41 -2.96 -15.58
N LEU A 6 -9.53 -2.60 -16.18
CA LEU A 6 -10.52 -3.56 -16.65
C LEU A 6 -10.41 -3.68 -18.18
N LEU A 7 -10.05 -4.86 -18.64
CA LEU A 7 -9.82 -5.14 -20.05
C LEU A 7 -10.76 -6.26 -20.52
N ASN A 8 -11.19 -6.16 -21.75
CA ASN A 8 -11.85 -7.27 -22.42
C ASN A 8 -10.83 -8.41 -22.59
N ARG A 9 -11.12 -9.58 -22.03
CA ARG A 9 -10.17 -10.70 -22.01
C ARG A 9 -9.94 -11.34 -23.38
N GLU A 10 -10.82 -11.12 -24.37
CA GLU A 10 -10.69 -11.67 -25.72
C GLU A 10 -9.90 -10.73 -26.63
N THR A 11 -10.13 -9.41 -26.52
CA THR A 11 -9.52 -8.41 -27.40
C THR A 11 -8.37 -7.65 -26.76
N GLY A 12 -8.31 -7.62 -25.42
CA GLY A 12 -7.37 -6.78 -24.66
C GLY A 12 -7.77 -5.28 -24.59
N GLU A 13 -8.89 -4.91 -25.21
CA GLU A 13 -9.34 -3.52 -25.23
C GLU A 13 -9.81 -3.08 -23.83
N PRO A 14 -9.50 -1.85 -23.43
CA PRO A 14 -9.99 -1.28 -22.18
C PRO A 14 -11.51 -1.17 -22.16
N ILE A 15 -12.14 -1.63 -21.07
CA ILE A 15 -13.60 -1.45 -20.83
C ILE A 15 -13.91 0.00 -20.49
N TYR A 16 -13.03 0.64 -19.71
CA TYR A 16 -13.10 2.07 -19.42
C TYR A 16 -11.90 2.78 -20.02
N PRO A 17 -12.04 4.02 -20.51
CA PRO A 17 -10.94 4.76 -21.13
C PRO A 17 -9.69 4.80 -20.25
N ILE A 18 -8.54 4.62 -20.87
CA ILE A 18 -7.22 4.80 -20.28
C ILE A 18 -6.61 6.04 -20.91
N GLU A 19 -6.18 6.99 -20.07
CA GLU A 19 -5.60 8.26 -20.49
C GLU A 19 -4.11 8.25 -20.22
N GLU A 20 -3.31 8.58 -21.24
CA GLU A 20 -1.91 8.89 -21.05
C GLU A 20 -1.79 10.28 -20.42
N ARG A 21 -1.18 10.36 -19.23
CA ARG A 21 -0.98 11.63 -18.51
C ARG A 21 0.49 11.87 -18.24
N ASP A 22 0.91 13.13 -18.35
CA ASP A 22 2.27 13.54 -18.00
C ASP A 22 2.57 13.16 -16.54
N VAL A 23 3.80 12.69 -16.29
CA VAL A 23 4.28 12.31 -14.97
C VAL A 23 5.54 13.08 -14.59
N PRO A 24 5.90 13.15 -13.29
CA PRO A 24 7.08 13.86 -12.83
C PRO A 24 8.35 13.40 -13.56
N GLN A 25 9.16 14.37 -13.98
CA GLN A 25 10.41 14.17 -14.71
C GLN A 25 11.62 14.43 -13.81
N GLY A 26 12.83 14.25 -14.32
CA GLY A 26 14.07 14.54 -13.58
C GLY A 26 14.53 13.36 -12.74
N ALA A 27 14.79 12.24 -13.38
CA ALA A 27 15.54 11.10 -12.79
C ALA A 27 16.99 11.50 -12.46
N VAL A 28 17.69 10.69 -11.69
CA VAL A 28 19.12 10.85 -11.42
C VAL A 28 19.94 10.71 -12.73
N GLU A 29 21.14 11.24 -12.74
CA GLU A 29 22.02 11.15 -13.91
C GLU A 29 22.22 9.67 -14.35
N GLY A 30 22.04 9.43 -15.65
CA GLY A 30 22.17 8.09 -16.26
C GLY A 30 20.89 7.25 -16.21
N ASP A 31 19.81 7.75 -15.63
CA ASP A 31 18.47 7.16 -15.66
C ASP A 31 17.48 8.04 -16.45
N TYR A 32 16.35 7.48 -16.83
CA TYR A 32 15.28 8.21 -17.49
C TYR A 32 13.91 7.72 -17.02
N VAL A 33 12.91 8.58 -17.17
CA VAL A 33 11.51 8.26 -16.88
C VAL A 33 10.67 8.45 -18.14
N ALA A 34 9.62 7.65 -18.30
CA ALA A 34 8.64 7.86 -19.36
C ALA A 34 7.99 9.25 -19.20
N LYS A 35 7.69 9.90 -20.33
CA LYS A 35 7.02 11.21 -20.31
C LYS A 35 5.62 11.11 -19.73
N THR A 36 4.90 10.05 -20.10
CA THR A 36 3.52 9.79 -19.69
C THR A 36 3.40 8.40 -19.07
N GLN A 37 2.30 8.19 -18.35
CA GLN A 37 1.89 6.88 -17.84
C GLN A 37 0.37 6.72 -18.02
N PRO A 38 -0.12 5.47 -18.16
CA PRO A 38 -1.53 5.20 -18.32
C PRO A 38 -2.30 5.35 -17.00
N PHE A 39 -3.39 6.08 -17.04
CA PHE A 39 -4.34 6.27 -15.94
C PHE A 39 -5.72 5.79 -16.35
N PRO A 40 -6.31 4.79 -15.67
CA PRO A 40 -7.68 4.39 -15.94
C PRO A 40 -8.65 5.46 -15.46
N SER A 41 -9.67 5.75 -16.27
CA SER A 41 -10.74 6.68 -15.87
C SER A 41 -11.64 6.09 -14.80
N LYS A 42 -11.79 4.77 -14.80
CA LYS A 42 -12.52 3.96 -13.80
C LYS A 42 -11.82 2.59 -13.64
N PRO A 43 -11.90 1.97 -12.45
CA PRO A 43 -12.34 2.52 -11.14
C PRO A 43 -11.46 3.66 -10.63
N LYS A 44 -11.96 4.43 -9.65
CA LYS A 44 -11.13 5.39 -8.92
C LYS A 44 -9.93 4.68 -8.27
N PRO A 45 -8.80 5.39 -8.04
CA PRO A 45 -7.68 4.81 -7.32
C PRO A 45 -8.12 4.21 -5.97
N LEU A 46 -7.62 3.02 -5.66
CA LEU A 46 -7.93 2.30 -4.41
C LEU A 46 -7.25 2.92 -3.19
N THR A 47 -6.16 3.65 -3.43
CA THR A 47 -5.31 4.27 -2.41
C THR A 47 -5.09 5.74 -2.74
N PRO A 48 -4.77 6.57 -1.74
CA PRO A 48 -4.27 7.92 -2.00
C PRO A 48 -3.04 7.88 -2.90
N THR A 49 -2.87 8.91 -3.71
CA THR A 49 -1.82 9.02 -4.74
C THR A 49 -0.80 10.12 -4.45
N TYR A 50 -1.02 10.90 -3.39
CA TYR A 50 -0.17 11.99 -2.94
C TYR A 50 -0.15 12.04 -1.41
N LEU A 51 1.02 12.26 -0.84
CA LEU A 51 1.18 12.49 0.60
C LEU A 51 1.21 14.00 0.86
N ASP A 52 0.11 14.55 1.33
CA ASP A 52 0.07 15.96 1.73
C ASP A 52 0.87 16.15 3.02
N PRO A 53 1.94 16.99 3.03
CA PRO A 53 2.70 17.28 4.24
C PRO A 53 1.86 17.91 5.36
N ASP A 54 0.74 18.54 5.03
CA ASP A 54 -0.16 19.11 6.05
C ASP A 54 -1.13 18.07 6.62
N ASP A 55 -1.32 16.95 5.94
CA ASP A 55 -2.21 15.85 6.37
C ASP A 55 -1.44 14.61 6.88
N VAL A 56 -0.22 14.77 7.36
CA VAL A 56 0.57 13.69 7.98
C VAL A 56 0.07 13.33 9.37
N PHE A 57 0.40 12.10 9.79
CA PHE A 57 0.07 11.56 11.11
C PHE A 57 1.26 11.62 12.09
N GLY A 58 0.94 11.58 13.37
CA GLY A 58 1.87 11.42 14.49
C GLY A 58 1.08 11.33 15.80
N PHE A 59 1.57 10.57 16.77
CA PHE A 59 0.87 10.39 18.04
C PHE A 59 0.86 11.64 18.90
N THR A 60 1.87 12.49 18.76
CA THR A 60 1.98 13.75 19.48
C THR A 60 2.16 14.91 18.50
N PRO A 61 1.89 16.16 18.90
CA PRO A 61 2.18 17.32 18.05
C PRO A 61 3.64 17.39 17.60
N TRP A 62 4.58 17.00 18.46
CA TRP A 62 6.01 16.92 18.14
C TRP A 62 6.29 15.85 17.07
N ASP A 63 5.76 14.65 17.26
CA ASP A 63 5.92 13.54 16.36
C ASP A 63 5.32 13.83 14.97
N ARG A 64 4.12 14.45 14.95
CA ARG A 64 3.50 14.96 13.72
C ARG A 64 4.34 16.07 13.07
N GLY A 65 4.91 16.97 13.88
CA GLY A 65 5.80 18.03 13.39
C GLY A 65 7.03 17.48 12.69
N TYR A 66 7.61 16.39 13.21
CA TYR A 66 8.70 15.66 12.57
C TYR A 66 8.26 15.12 11.21
N CYS A 67 7.14 14.39 11.15
CA CYS A 67 6.61 13.84 9.91
C CYS A 67 6.32 14.90 8.86
N LYS A 68 5.74 16.05 9.28
CA LYS A 68 5.47 17.18 8.40
C LYS A 68 6.76 17.73 7.80
N LYS A 69 7.75 18.02 8.64
CA LYS A 69 9.03 18.55 8.18
C LYS A 69 9.73 17.56 7.24
N ALA A 70 9.80 16.29 7.62
CA ALA A 70 10.43 15.26 6.79
C ALA A 70 9.73 15.09 5.44
N ALA A 71 8.39 15.20 5.38
CA ALA A 71 7.64 15.14 4.13
C ALA A 71 7.88 16.38 3.24
N GLN A 72 8.14 17.54 3.83
CA GLN A 72 8.48 18.78 3.10
C GLN A 72 9.92 18.79 2.57
N ASP A 73 10.83 18.13 3.27
CA ASP A 73 12.26 18.07 2.90
C ASP A 73 12.51 17.05 1.75
N LEU A 74 11.56 16.13 1.49
CA LEU A 74 11.66 15.10 0.46
C LEU A 74 10.95 15.52 -0.82
N ARG A 75 11.45 15.06 -1.97
CA ARG A 75 10.77 15.20 -3.24
C ARG A 75 9.45 14.43 -3.24
N ASN A 76 8.34 15.10 -3.48
CA ASN A 76 6.99 14.53 -3.39
C ASN A 76 6.06 15.20 -4.42
N GLU A 77 6.02 14.65 -5.61
CA GLU A 77 5.20 15.15 -6.72
C GLU A 77 4.01 14.21 -7.02
N GLY A 78 3.73 13.28 -6.09
CA GLY A 78 2.66 12.30 -6.23
C GLY A 78 3.12 11.01 -6.91
N LEU A 79 2.20 10.38 -7.64
CA LEU A 79 2.51 9.13 -8.34
C LEU A 79 3.64 9.32 -9.35
N TYR A 80 4.46 8.28 -9.47
CA TYR A 80 5.60 8.24 -10.40
C TYR A 80 6.71 9.27 -10.11
N THR A 81 6.73 9.90 -8.92
CA THR A 81 7.87 10.72 -8.50
C THR A 81 9.16 9.90 -8.62
N PRO A 82 10.14 10.30 -9.44
CA PRO A 82 11.38 9.54 -9.58
C PRO A 82 12.18 9.52 -8.28
N PRO A 83 12.87 8.41 -7.97
CA PRO A 83 13.88 8.40 -6.91
C PRO A 83 14.93 9.47 -7.14
N SER A 84 15.38 10.12 -6.07
CA SER A 84 16.32 11.24 -6.15
C SER A 84 17.43 11.17 -5.08
N ILE A 85 18.48 11.98 -5.23
CA ILE A 85 19.60 12.03 -4.28
C ILE A 85 19.15 12.68 -2.96
N GLU A 86 18.32 13.72 -3.03
CA GLU A 86 17.72 14.36 -1.86
C GLU A 86 16.71 13.48 -1.14
N GLY A 87 16.28 12.39 -1.78
CA GLY A 87 15.25 11.49 -1.31
C GLY A 87 13.87 11.83 -1.83
N SER A 88 13.07 10.83 -2.10
CA SER A 88 11.70 10.96 -2.61
C SER A 88 10.70 10.15 -1.81
N VAL A 89 9.46 10.65 -1.74
CA VAL A 89 8.31 9.94 -1.16
C VAL A 89 7.61 9.14 -2.23
N HIS A 90 7.31 7.88 -1.94
CA HIS A 90 6.47 7.03 -2.77
C HIS A 90 5.19 6.69 -2.02
N TYR A 91 4.04 7.09 -2.56
CA TYR A 91 2.74 6.81 -2.00
C TYR A 91 1.76 6.34 -3.07
N PRO A 92 1.15 5.15 -2.95
CA PRO A 92 1.45 4.13 -1.94
C PRO A 92 2.88 3.58 -2.06
N SER A 93 3.36 2.97 -0.99
CA SER A 93 4.73 2.45 -0.91
C SER A 93 4.96 1.32 -1.91
N ALA A 94 6.21 0.92 -2.06
CA ALA A 94 6.58 -0.19 -2.92
C ALA A 94 5.99 -1.56 -2.51
N ILE A 95 5.55 -1.67 -1.26
CA ILE A 95 4.78 -2.83 -0.75
C ILE A 95 3.31 -2.48 -0.54
N GLY A 96 2.90 -1.25 -0.87
CA GLY A 96 1.55 -0.72 -0.69
C GLY A 96 0.70 -0.81 -1.96
N GLY A 97 -0.52 -0.31 -1.84
CA GLY A 97 -1.55 -0.56 -2.84
C GLY A 97 -2.07 -2.00 -2.74
N ALA A 98 -2.57 -2.55 -3.83
CA ALA A 98 -2.88 -3.97 -3.92
C ALA A 98 -1.57 -4.76 -4.09
N ASN A 99 -1.46 -5.90 -3.40
CA ASN A 99 -0.25 -6.70 -3.38
C ASN A 99 -0.51 -8.11 -3.95
N TRP A 100 0.48 -9.00 -3.86
CA TRP A 100 0.53 -10.35 -4.43
C TRP A 100 -0.66 -11.24 -4.03
N GLY A 101 -1.36 -10.95 -2.93
CA GLY A 101 -2.56 -11.68 -2.52
C GLY A 101 -3.72 -11.61 -3.55
N GLY A 102 -3.68 -10.59 -4.40
CA GLY A 102 -4.63 -10.40 -5.50
C GLY A 102 -6.04 -10.03 -5.03
N PRO A 103 -6.92 -9.69 -5.97
CA PRO A 103 -8.35 -9.51 -5.74
C PRO A 103 -9.12 -10.83 -5.81
N ALA A 104 -10.35 -10.84 -5.32
CA ALA A 104 -11.33 -11.90 -5.55
C ALA A 104 -12.53 -11.34 -6.33
N VAL A 105 -13.12 -12.17 -7.20
CA VAL A 105 -14.27 -11.78 -8.02
C VAL A 105 -15.48 -12.61 -7.66
N ASP A 106 -16.58 -11.96 -7.31
CA ASP A 106 -17.90 -12.55 -7.24
C ASP A 106 -18.53 -12.50 -8.65
N TYR A 107 -18.41 -13.59 -9.39
CA TYR A 107 -18.93 -13.68 -10.76
C TYR A 107 -20.46 -13.61 -10.85
N LYS A 108 -21.17 -13.95 -9.77
CA LYS A 108 -22.62 -13.92 -9.76
C LYS A 108 -23.16 -12.50 -9.63
N ARG A 109 -22.41 -11.64 -8.89
CA ARG A 109 -22.79 -10.26 -8.62
C ARG A 109 -21.97 -9.24 -9.42
N ASN A 110 -20.97 -9.71 -10.16
CA ASN A 110 -19.98 -8.87 -10.85
C ASN A 110 -19.29 -7.87 -9.91
N ILE A 111 -18.86 -8.36 -8.73
CA ILE A 111 -18.16 -7.55 -7.73
C ILE A 111 -16.73 -8.02 -7.62
N LEU A 112 -15.79 -7.08 -7.72
CA LEU A 112 -14.38 -7.30 -7.41
C LEU A 112 -14.09 -6.79 -6.01
N VAL A 113 -13.52 -7.65 -5.15
CA VAL A 113 -13.09 -7.28 -3.80
C VAL A 113 -11.58 -7.30 -3.72
N VAL A 114 -10.98 -6.24 -3.21
CA VAL A 114 -9.53 -6.09 -3.12
C VAL A 114 -9.15 -5.36 -1.84
N ASN A 115 -8.12 -5.86 -1.17
CA ASN A 115 -7.51 -5.17 -0.04
C ASN A 115 -6.31 -4.35 -0.48
N THR A 116 -6.08 -3.23 0.20
CA THR A 116 -4.96 -2.33 -0.07
C THR A 116 -4.27 -1.89 1.20
N MET A 117 -2.98 -1.57 1.07
CA MET A 117 -2.16 -0.97 2.12
C MET A 117 -1.81 0.47 1.76
N ASN A 118 -2.13 1.40 2.66
CA ASN A 118 -1.99 2.84 2.48
C ASN A 118 -0.78 3.39 3.25
N LEU A 119 0.37 2.75 3.13
CA LEU A 119 1.62 3.27 3.68
C LEU A 119 2.41 4.01 2.59
N SER A 120 3.13 5.04 2.96
CA SER A 120 4.18 5.63 2.13
C SER A 120 5.54 5.04 2.48
N SER A 121 6.47 5.14 1.55
CA SER A 121 7.88 4.79 1.72
C SER A 121 8.76 5.92 1.22
N THR A 122 10.05 5.88 1.59
CA THR A 122 11.04 6.82 1.06
C THR A 122 12.15 6.08 0.36
N ILE A 123 12.71 6.68 -0.68
CA ILE A 123 13.86 6.17 -1.42
C ILE A 123 14.85 7.31 -1.57
N VAL A 124 16.12 7.03 -1.22
CA VAL A 124 17.25 7.92 -1.44
C VAL A 124 18.23 7.25 -2.37
N MET A 125 18.58 7.91 -3.47
CA MET A 125 19.63 7.47 -4.38
C MET A 125 20.98 7.94 -3.85
N VAL A 126 21.92 7.02 -3.65
CA VAL A 126 23.25 7.34 -3.11
C VAL A 126 24.30 7.03 -4.17
N PRO A 127 25.15 7.99 -4.56
CA PRO A 127 26.24 7.73 -5.50
C PRO A 127 27.12 6.54 -5.05
N ARG A 128 27.57 5.72 -5.98
CA ARG A 128 28.32 4.49 -5.70
C ARG A 128 29.52 4.72 -4.76
N SER A 129 30.23 5.82 -4.93
CA SER A 129 31.37 6.19 -4.10
C SER A 129 31.05 6.44 -2.62
N GLU A 130 29.77 6.70 -2.31
CA GLU A 130 29.31 7.06 -0.95
C GLU A 130 28.55 5.93 -0.26
N CYS A 131 28.31 4.79 -0.94
CA CYS A 131 27.48 3.70 -0.42
C CYS A 131 27.96 3.14 0.92
N ASP A 132 29.28 2.95 1.09
CA ASP A 132 29.83 2.41 2.35
C ASP A 132 29.70 3.40 3.52
N LYS A 133 29.79 4.70 3.23
CA LYS A 133 29.55 5.76 4.21
C LYS A 133 28.09 5.78 4.62
N ALA A 134 27.19 5.77 3.64
CA ALA A 134 25.76 5.76 3.85
C ALA A 134 25.28 4.53 4.65
N LEU A 135 25.87 3.35 4.39
CA LEU A 135 25.59 2.15 5.18
C LEU A 135 25.97 2.30 6.66
N LYS A 136 27.12 2.90 6.94
CA LYS A 136 27.57 3.15 8.32
C LYS A 136 26.69 4.19 9.02
N GLU A 137 26.25 5.21 8.32
CA GLU A 137 25.34 6.23 8.84
C GLU A 137 23.96 5.65 9.14
N LEU A 138 23.39 4.88 8.22
CA LEU A 138 22.11 4.19 8.42
C LEU A 138 22.17 3.26 9.65
N ALA A 139 23.26 2.54 9.85
CA ALA A 139 23.42 1.64 11.00
C ALA A 139 23.49 2.35 12.35
N ARG A 140 23.79 3.65 12.37
CA ARG A 140 23.79 4.48 13.59
C ARG A 140 22.40 5.03 13.96
N ASP A 141 21.50 5.11 12.99
CA ASP A 141 20.12 5.55 13.22
C ASP A 141 19.26 4.37 13.68
N ASN A 142 18.98 4.32 14.98
CA ASN A 142 18.22 3.23 15.61
C ASN A 142 16.76 3.13 15.16
N VAL A 143 16.17 4.18 14.62
CA VAL A 143 14.78 4.19 14.12
C VAL A 143 14.77 3.83 12.64
N GLN A 144 15.53 4.54 11.84
CA GLN A 144 15.58 4.33 10.39
C GLN A 144 16.13 2.94 10.03
N SER A 145 17.11 2.42 10.75
CA SER A 145 17.68 1.10 10.48
C SER A 145 16.72 -0.07 10.65
N ARG A 146 15.66 0.11 11.44
CA ARG A 146 14.61 -0.92 11.61
C ARG A 146 13.68 -1.05 10.41
N PHE A 147 13.49 0.03 9.66
CA PHE A 147 12.51 0.10 8.57
C PHE A 147 13.16 0.37 7.22
N SER A 148 14.47 0.56 7.17
CA SER A 148 15.23 0.89 5.96
C SER A 148 16.32 -0.13 5.68
N ALA A 149 16.62 -0.34 4.41
CA ALA A 149 17.73 -1.15 3.97
C ALA A 149 18.50 -0.45 2.85
N LEU A 150 19.83 -0.57 2.87
CA LEU A 150 20.66 -0.17 1.75
C LEU A 150 20.74 -1.35 0.76
N GLN A 151 20.34 -1.09 -0.47
CA GLN A 151 20.40 -2.03 -1.59
C GLN A 151 21.55 -1.62 -2.51
N GLN A 152 22.49 -2.56 -2.74
CA GLN A 152 23.71 -2.28 -3.49
C GLN A 152 23.48 -1.97 -4.98
N ASN A 153 22.42 -2.49 -5.60
CA ASN A 153 22.10 -2.30 -7.02
C ASN A 153 23.33 -2.50 -7.91
N GLU A 154 23.90 -3.71 -7.90
CA GLU A 154 25.10 -4.05 -8.67
C GLU A 154 24.96 -3.65 -10.14
N GLY A 155 26.04 -3.17 -10.74
CA GLY A 155 26.08 -2.73 -12.13
C GLY A 155 25.49 -1.34 -12.41
N THR A 156 25.04 -0.61 -11.37
CA THR A 156 24.55 0.77 -11.50
C THR A 156 25.46 1.77 -10.79
N PRO A 157 25.44 3.07 -11.17
CA PRO A 157 26.25 4.10 -10.51
C PRO A 157 25.70 4.50 -9.12
N TYR A 158 24.60 3.90 -8.67
CA TYR A 158 23.96 4.22 -7.40
C TYR A 158 23.67 2.95 -6.58
N CYS A 159 23.70 3.09 -5.26
CA CYS A 159 22.94 2.26 -4.35
C CYS A 159 21.71 3.00 -3.85
N THR A 160 20.77 2.32 -3.20
CA THR A 160 19.56 2.95 -2.68
C THR A 160 19.39 2.68 -1.20
N ILE A 161 19.03 3.72 -0.44
CA ILE A 161 18.45 3.54 0.89
C ILE A 161 16.95 3.54 0.71
N ARG A 162 16.30 2.43 1.02
CA ARG A 162 14.86 2.26 0.90
C ARG A 162 14.26 2.04 2.27
N ALA A 163 13.40 2.95 2.69
CA ALA A 163 12.54 2.73 3.84
C ALA A 163 11.22 2.10 3.37
N TYR A 164 10.88 0.94 3.91
CA TYR A 164 9.62 0.24 3.60
C TYR A 164 8.39 0.92 4.21
N GLY A 165 8.59 1.79 5.19
CA GLY A 165 7.59 2.67 5.75
C GLY A 165 8.20 4.02 6.09
N PHE A 166 7.51 5.10 5.73
CA PHE A 166 7.89 6.45 6.19
C PHE A 166 7.41 6.61 7.63
N MET A 167 8.33 6.41 8.58
CA MET A 167 8.05 6.27 10.00
C MET A 167 8.52 7.48 10.79
N SER A 168 7.76 7.81 11.83
CA SER A 168 8.13 8.82 12.82
C SER A 168 9.17 8.29 13.82
N PRO A 169 9.81 9.15 14.64
CA PRO A 169 10.70 8.72 15.72
C PRO A 169 10.06 7.79 16.75
N LEU A 170 8.74 7.86 16.93
CA LEU A 170 7.98 6.94 17.79
C LEU A 170 7.66 5.60 17.11
N GLY A 171 8.09 5.40 15.86
CA GLY A 171 7.89 4.16 15.12
C GLY A 171 6.46 4.00 14.59
N VAL A 172 5.74 5.09 14.35
CA VAL A 172 4.43 5.07 13.72
C VAL A 172 4.50 5.59 12.28
N PRO A 173 3.64 5.11 11.37
CA PRO A 173 3.61 5.64 10.02
C PRO A 173 3.29 7.13 10.00
N CYS A 174 4.07 7.91 9.25
CA CYS A 174 3.77 9.31 8.99
C CYS A 174 2.53 9.50 8.10
N THR A 175 2.09 8.45 7.42
CA THR A 175 0.82 8.43 6.71
C THR A 175 -0.34 8.31 7.68
N LYS A 176 -1.41 9.07 7.41
CA LYS A 176 -2.64 9.05 8.20
C LYS A 176 -3.38 7.71 8.05
N PRO A 177 -3.91 7.13 9.14
CA PRO A 177 -4.79 5.96 9.03
C PRO A 177 -6.10 6.31 8.27
N PRO A 178 -6.79 5.33 7.66
CA PRO A 178 -6.55 3.89 7.74
C PRO A 178 -5.34 3.42 6.92
N TRP A 179 -4.46 2.63 7.53
CA TRP A 179 -3.27 2.08 6.84
C TRP A 179 -3.59 0.86 5.97
N GLY A 180 -4.80 0.34 6.07
CA GLY A 180 -5.31 -0.74 5.25
C GLY A 180 -6.80 -0.64 5.04
N ASN A 181 -7.24 -0.92 3.81
CA ASN A 181 -8.63 -0.92 3.41
C ASN A 181 -9.02 -2.22 2.73
N LEU A 182 -10.32 -2.52 2.77
CA LEU A 182 -10.98 -3.48 1.89
C LEU A 182 -11.97 -2.70 1.04
N THR A 183 -11.92 -2.92 -0.27
CA THR A 183 -12.74 -2.18 -1.25
C THR A 183 -13.50 -3.17 -2.11
N ALA A 184 -14.78 -2.93 -2.36
CA ALA A 184 -15.55 -3.59 -3.40
C ALA A 184 -15.85 -2.65 -4.55
N ILE A 185 -15.75 -3.18 -5.76
CA ILE A 185 -15.97 -2.47 -7.01
C ILE A 185 -17.06 -3.20 -7.80
N ASP A 186 -18.07 -2.49 -8.25
CA ASP A 186 -19.02 -3.00 -9.23
C ASP A 186 -18.34 -3.04 -10.60
N LEU A 187 -18.15 -4.23 -11.15
CA LEU A 187 -17.52 -4.41 -12.46
C LEU A 187 -18.40 -3.96 -13.63
N ASN A 188 -19.72 -3.79 -13.42
CA ASN A 188 -20.60 -3.29 -14.46
C ASN A 188 -20.48 -1.78 -14.65
N THR A 189 -20.25 -1.03 -13.57
CA THR A 189 -20.19 0.44 -13.57
C THR A 189 -18.78 1.00 -13.39
N GLY A 190 -17.86 0.19 -12.84
CA GLY A 190 -16.51 0.61 -12.46
C GLY A 190 -16.49 1.51 -11.21
N ASP A 191 -17.58 1.60 -10.46
CA ASP A 191 -17.65 2.43 -9.27
C ASP A 191 -17.35 1.62 -8.00
N HIS A 192 -16.81 2.29 -6.98
CA HIS A 192 -16.68 1.67 -5.66
C HIS A 192 -18.05 1.52 -5.03
N LEU A 193 -18.45 0.28 -4.69
CA LEU A 193 -19.65 0.02 -3.90
C LEU A 193 -19.44 0.46 -2.45
N TRP A 194 -18.29 0.08 -1.90
CA TRP A 194 -17.87 0.47 -0.55
C TRP A 194 -16.35 0.37 -0.41
N GLN A 195 -15.83 1.11 0.56
CA GLN A 195 -14.45 1.00 1.04
C GLN A 195 -14.45 1.17 2.55
N ILE A 196 -13.90 0.20 3.25
CA ILE A 196 -13.87 0.15 4.72
C ILE A 196 -12.43 -0.06 5.23
N PRO A 197 -12.08 0.47 6.41
CA PRO A 197 -10.84 0.13 7.09
C PRO A 197 -10.77 -1.37 7.41
N LEU A 198 -9.69 -2.05 7.02
CA LEU A 198 -9.46 -3.46 7.27
C LEU A 198 -8.53 -3.65 8.47
N GLY A 199 -9.01 -4.32 9.51
CA GLY A 199 -8.24 -4.60 10.72
C GLY A 199 -8.10 -3.41 11.67
N THR A 200 -7.32 -3.63 12.72
CA THR A 200 -7.04 -2.64 13.76
C THR A 200 -5.58 -2.68 14.19
N SER A 201 -5.15 -1.68 14.96
CA SER A 201 -3.81 -1.64 15.55
C SER A 201 -3.64 -2.51 16.81
N LYS A 202 -4.64 -3.32 17.19
CA LYS A 202 -4.69 -4.00 18.50
C LYS A 202 -3.45 -4.85 18.84
N ASP A 203 -2.92 -5.58 17.86
CA ASP A 203 -1.79 -6.49 18.09
C ASP A 203 -0.44 -5.94 17.64
N ILE A 204 -0.43 -4.70 17.09
CA ILE A 204 0.77 -4.04 16.59
C ILE A 204 1.14 -2.77 17.35
N ALA A 205 0.21 -2.21 18.11
CA ALA A 205 0.45 -1.00 18.90
C ALA A 205 0.32 -1.29 20.41
N PRO A 206 1.07 -0.57 21.29
CA PRO A 206 0.89 -0.66 22.72
C PRO A 206 -0.47 -0.10 23.13
N PHE A 207 -0.98 -0.54 24.29
CA PHE A 207 -2.14 0.10 24.94
C PHE A 207 -1.80 1.58 25.27
N PRO A 208 -2.71 2.55 25.04
CA PRO A 208 -4.12 2.42 24.65
C PRO A 208 -4.40 2.52 23.13
N PHE A 209 -3.43 2.49 22.25
CA PHE A 209 -3.55 2.78 20.82
C PHE A 209 -4.18 1.64 19.98
N TRP A 210 -4.96 0.77 20.59
CA TRP A 210 -5.62 -0.36 19.92
C TRP A 210 -6.85 -0.02 19.09
N TRP A 211 -7.31 1.22 19.16
CA TRP A 211 -8.55 1.70 18.53
C TRP A 211 -8.36 2.20 17.09
N ILE A 212 -7.13 2.34 16.62
CA ILE A 212 -6.88 2.82 15.25
C ILE A 212 -7.37 1.75 14.27
N LYS A 213 -8.29 2.16 13.39
CA LYS A 213 -8.85 1.28 12.36
C LYS A 213 -7.99 1.28 11.10
N GLY A 214 -7.92 0.12 10.43
CA GLY A 214 -7.13 -0.08 9.22
C GLY A 214 -5.69 -0.43 9.54
N ALA A 215 -5.37 -1.72 9.62
CA ALA A 215 -4.02 -2.23 9.85
C ALA A 215 -3.27 -2.44 8.52
N PRO A 216 -1.92 -2.36 8.50
CA PRO A 216 -1.15 -2.88 7.39
C PRO A 216 -1.55 -4.33 7.09
N ASN A 217 -1.65 -4.67 5.81
CA ASN A 217 -2.16 -5.96 5.39
C ASN A 217 -1.42 -6.51 4.17
N ILE A 218 -1.22 -7.84 4.15
CA ILE A 218 -0.65 -8.59 3.04
C ILE A 218 -1.42 -9.92 2.96
N GLY A 219 -1.76 -10.34 1.77
CA GLY A 219 -2.65 -11.46 1.50
C GLY A 219 -3.85 -10.97 0.70
N GLY A 220 -4.77 -11.84 0.37
CA GLY A 220 -5.92 -11.50 -0.45
C GLY A 220 -7.24 -12.01 0.15
N PRO A 221 -8.38 -11.52 -0.35
CA PRO A 221 -9.69 -12.05 -0.03
C PRO A 221 -10.01 -13.33 -0.81
N THR A 222 -10.98 -14.09 -0.30
CA THR A 222 -11.67 -15.16 -1.02
C THR A 222 -13.16 -14.89 -0.95
N VAL A 223 -13.84 -14.95 -2.09
CA VAL A 223 -15.29 -14.73 -2.18
C VAL A 223 -16.01 -16.05 -2.47
N THR A 224 -17.14 -16.27 -1.82
CA THR A 224 -17.99 -17.44 -2.01
C THR A 224 -19.19 -17.14 -2.92
N ALA A 225 -19.76 -18.16 -3.55
CA ALA A 225 -20.96 -18.00 -4.38
C ALA A 225 -22.20 -17.51 -3.60
N THR A 226 -22.17 -17.61 -2.25
CA THR A 226 -23.23 -17.12 -1.36
C THR A 226 -23.09 -15.64 -1.01
N GLY A 227 -22.04 -14.94 -1.49
CA GLY A 227 -21.81 -13.52 -1.25
C GLY A 227 -21.11 -13.22 0.07
N LEU A 228 -20.25 -14.15 0.54
CA LEU A 228 -19.38 -13.92 1.69
C LEU A 228 -17.95 -13.69 1.20
N THR A 229 -17.30 -12.68 1.75
CA THR A 229 -15.88 -12.38 1.56
C THR A 229 -15.11 -12.76 2.82
N PHE A 230 -14.16 -13.68 2.70
CA PHE A 230 -13.24 -14.06 3.77
C PHE A 230 -11.88 -13.44 3.55
N ILE A 231 -11.29 -12.87 4.59
CA ILE A 231 -9.94 -12.31 4.54
C ILE A 231 -9.28 -12.36 5.92
N ALA A 232 -8.01 -12.75 5.97
CA ALA A 232 -7.17 -12.62 7.17
C ALA A 232 -6.23 -11.41 7.02
N ALA A 233 -5.27 -11.48 6.15
CA ALA A 233 -4.37 -10.42 5.65
C ALA A 233 -3.75 -9.44 6.66
N THR A 234 -4.39 -9.14 7.78
CA THR A 234 -4.02 -8.09 8.73
C THR A 234 -3.11 -8.55 9.85
N SER A 235 -2.31 -7.63 10.35
CA SER A 235 -1.39 -7.88 11.47
C SER A 235 -2.09 -7.96 12.84
N ASP A 236 -3.42 -7.84 12.91
CA ASP A 236 -4.20 -7.92 14.16
C ASP A 236 -4.77 -9.33 14.45
N TYR A 237 -4.27 -10.34 13.75
CA TYR A 237 -4.49 -11.76 13.99
C TYR A 237 -5.96 -12.20 13.94
N TYR A 238 -6.76 -11.67 12.99
CA TYR A 238 -8.14 -12.10 12.79
C TYR A 238 -8.40 -12.55 11.35
N LEU A 239 -9.10 -13.68 11.22
CA LEU A 239 -9.85 -14.02 10.01
C LEU A 239 -11.23 -13.36 10.11
N ARG A 240 -11.63 -12.63 9.09
CA ARG A 240 -12.92 -11.93 9.03
C ARG A 240 -13.78 -12.44 7.90
N ALA A 241 -15.09 -12.39 8.11
CA ALA A 241 -16.10 -12.62 7.09
C ALA A 241 -16.93 -11.35 6.93
N PHE A 242 -17.09 -10.92 5.68
CA PHE A 242 -17.88 -9.74 5.31
C PHE A 242 -18.99 -10.14 4.35
N ASN A 243 -20.08 -9.38 4.37
CA ASN A 243 -21.04 -9.38 3.28
C ASN A 243 -20.40 -8.70 2.06
N THR A 244 -20.35 -9.39 0.93
CA THR A 244 -19.67 -8.89 -0.28
C THR A 244 -20.34 -7.65 -0.87
N GLU A 245 -21.67 -7.53 -0.76
CA GLU A 245 -22.43 -6.42 -1.35
C GLU A 245 -22.38 -5.15 -0.48
N THR A 246 -22.34 -5.31 0.86
CA THR A 246 -22.47 -4.18 1.79
C THR A 246 -21.19 -3.80 2.51
N GLY A 247 -20.20 -4.71 2.56
CA GLY A 247 -18.97 -4.52 3.36
C GLY A 247 -19.18 -4.67 4.87
N GLU A 248 -20.34 -5.12 5.32
CA GLU A 248 -20.63 -5.37 6.73
C GLU A 248 -19.78 -6.54 7.26
N GLU A 249 -19.05 -6.34 8.37
CA GLU A 249 -18.34 -7.41 9.08
C GLU A 249 -19.35 -8.30 9.81
N LEU A 250 -19.54 -9.52 9.30
CA LEU A 250 -20.51 -10.48 9.85
C LEU A 250 -19.92 -11.33 10.96
N ALA A 251 -18.62 -11.64 10.88
CA ALA A 251 -17.92 -12.45 11.87
C ALA A 251 -16.42 -12.19 11.83
N LYS A 252 -15.76 -12.44 12.97
CA LYS A 252 -14.31 -12.49 13.08
C LYS A 252 -13.86 -13.58 14.03
N PHE A 253 -12.78 -14.24 13.66
CA PHE A 253 -12.20 -15.37 14.41
C PHE A 253 -10.75 -15.08 14.73
N ARG A 254 -10.37 -15.23 16.00
CA ARG A 254 -8.99 -15.03 16.42
C ARG A 254 -8.08 -16.13 15.87
N LEU A 255 -6.98 -15.74 15.26
CA LEU A 255 -5.91 -16.63 14.80
C LEU A 255 -4.75 -16.64 15.81
N PRO A 256 -3.93 -17.69 15.85
CA PRO A 256 -2.75 -17.73 16.71
C PRO A 256 -1.64 -16.76 16.28
N THR A 257 -1.66 -16.31 15.01
CA THR A 257 -0.72 -15.36 14.43
C THR A 257 -1.37 -14.63 13.25
N ALA A 258 -0.67 -13.65 12.66
CA ALA A 258 -1.15 -12.95 11.48
C ALA A 258 -1.32 -13.90 10.29
N GLY A 259 -2.46 -13.83 9.61
CA GLY A 259 -2.79 -14.68 8.46
C GLY A 259 -2.49 -13.98 7.14
N HIS A 260 -1.26 -14.03 6.67
CA HIS A 260 -0.84 -13.32 5.43
C HIS A 260 -1.13 -14.07 4.13
N ALA A 261 -1.69 -15.29 4.20
CA ALA A 261 -2.10 -16.04 3.02
C ALA A 261 -3.55 -15.72 2.64
N THR A 262 -3.87 -15.90 1.36
CA THR A 262 -5.27 -15.87 0.89
C THR A 262 -6.00 -17.11 1.42
N PRO A 263 -7.16 -16.96 2.06
CA PRO A 263 -7.98 -18.09 2.49
C PRO A 263 -8.42 -18.95 1.31
N MET A 264 -8.61 -20.24 1.54
CA MET A 264 -9.14 -21.16 0.53
C MET A 264 -10.33 -21.96 1.10
N THR A 265 -11.25 -22.34 0.24
CA THR A 265 -12.34 -23.27 0.57
C THR A 265 -12.02 -24.66 0.02
N LEU A 266 -12.21 -25.70 0.83
CA LEU A 266 -11.99 -27.08 0.43
C LEU A 266 -13.28 -27.87 0.60
N SER A 267 -13.61 -28.70 -0.40
CA SER A 267 -14.66 -29.73 -0.25
C SER A 267 -14.01 -31.04 0.16
N LEU A 268 -14.28 -31.51 1.36
CA LEU A 268 -13.79 -32.80 1.86
C LEU A 268 -14.53 -34.02 1.24
N ILE A 269 -15.63 -33.78 0.51
CA ILE A 269 -16.43 -34.83 -0.10
C ILE A 269 -15.78 -35.37 -1.39
N HIS A 270 -14.86 -34.62 -1.98
CA HIS A 270 -14.21 -34.92 -3.25
C HIS A 270 -12.70 -35.17 -3.13
N ILE A 271 -12.20 -35.40 -1.90
CA ILE A 271 -10.80 -35.76 -1.64
C ILE A 271 -10.70 -37.27 -1.48
#